data_58f61ee4890c095a9788bf365f271417
#
_entry.id   58f61ee4890c095a9788bf365f271417
#
_cell.length_a   1.000
_cell.length_b   1.000
_cell.length_c   1.000
_cell.angle_alpha   90.00
_cell.angle_beta   90.00
_cell.angle_gamma   90.00
#
_symmetry.space_group_name_H-M   'P 1'
#
loop_
_entity.id
_entity.type
_entity.pdbx_description
1 polymer ?
#
loop_
_entity_poly.entity_id
_entity_poly.type
_entity_poly.pdbx_seq_one_letter_code
_entity_poly.pdbx_strand_id
1 'polypeptide(L)'
;MDVGDGGPRVQRAVPLFVRVSSHVLVWATVLASMAIVLSKGWVAVGDDAAIGIHAWQTFSLHPPLVGVYSTAASTGHVLFDPGPLLFWLMAVPVHIDPTHGLLWGAALAWGAALSLAIEALWSKQAWLGCAVVAFTAVDLVCLFPELFENLVWNAYFPLPFLVATIALSWVVATGSFGWWPVLVLVASIAAQSHLLFTLPALSLAVVAPVTGYALGVRPARLRWLATGAVVAVACWLAPVIQGLGHQGNLVALARSGHGDTALGVVFGLRTIASATSPSPLWLKDVPSNFFAALGFVTGASAVLGAVALGGLVAVVAGALWRGHRQLAALALMTLVCSLAVLVTFTVYPQKNLFNLGYLIVILWVVGILWWTVAAWVVGLAVTAVLRRRSTVDVPTWSRQAAWGAGLGGIAVVAVVALAGVTSLASFVPSESTVGADETGMALVGTLATQIEHRTPEGPVALELSVRTQDVFVPFELGQGLAWRLEADGWSPGLYGVVRTFTGLVPSSRSPAYLVTLDGERLVSVTRARCARLPVGCRVLLRPGS
;
A
#
# COMPACT_ATOMS: atom_id res chain seq x y z
N MET A 1 -59.09 14.51 2.16
CA MET A 1 -58.14 13.65 1.41
C MET A 1 -56.76 13.97 1.92
N ASP A 2 -56.28 13.13 2.84
CA ASP A 2 -54.97 13.25 3.45
C ASP A 2 -53.88 12.83 2.45
N VAL A 3 -53.13 13.79 1.95
CA VAL A 3 -51.93 13.53 1.17
C VAL A 3 -50.85 13.12 2.12
N GLY A 4 -50.67 11.81 2.29
CA GLY A 4 -49.72 11.20 3.18
C GLY A 4 -48.30 11.73 3.00
N ASP A 5 -47.75 12.19 4.09
CA ASP A 5 -46.42 12.72 4.29
C ASP A 5 -45.32 11.64 4.05
N GLY A 6 -45.04 11.35 2.76
CA GLY A 6 -43.99 10.41 2.35
C GLY A 6 -42.55 10.93 2.53
N GLY A 7 -42.36 12.11 3.16
CA GLY A 7 -41.11 12.87 3.17
C GLY A 7 -39.91 12.26 3.92
N PRO A 8 -40.02 11.68 5.12
CA PRO A 8 -38.82 11.35 5.91
C PRO A 8 -38.17 9.99 5.56
N ARG A 9 -38.91 9.02 5.03
CA ARG A 9 -38.35 7.66 4.74
C ARG A 9 -37.49 7.64 3.48
N VAL A 10 -37.91 8.32 2.41
CA VAL A 10 -37.16 8.38 1.15
C VAL A 10 -35.87 9.18 1.30
N GLN A 11 -35.84 10.22 2.14
CA GLN A 11 -34.64 11.04 2.39
C GLN A 11 -33.49 10.29 3.07
N ARG A 12 -33.79 9.20 3.81
CA ARG A 12 -32.78 8.34 4.45
C ARG A 12 -32.34 7.15 3.58
N ALA A 13 -33.13 6.77 2.61
CA ALA A 13 -32.90 5.58 1.80
C ALA A 13 -31.69 5.71 0.85
N VAL A 14 -31.51 6.86 0.20
CA VAL A 14 -30.40 7.05 -0.77
C VAL A 14 -29.02 7.04 -0.11
N PRO A 15 -28.79 7.84 0.95
CA PRO A 15 -27.51 7.77 1.61
C PRO A 15 -27.15 6.36 2.09
N LEU A 16 -28.13 5.63 2.66
CA LEU A 16 -27.92 4.25 3.11
C LEU A 16 -27.58 3.32 1.94
N PHE A 17 -28.27 3.46 0.80
CA PHE A 17 -27.97 2.69 -0.39
C PHE A 17 -26.53 2.94 -0.87
N VAL A 18 -26.08 4.21 -0.93
CA VAL A 18 -24.70 4.55 -1.32
C VAL A 18 -23.69 3.90 -0.36
N ARG A 19 -23.93 3.97 0.98
CA ARG A 19 -23.05 3.33 1.96
C ARG A 19 -22.93 1.82 1.72
N VAL A 20 -24.06 1.13 1.63
CA VAL A 20 -24.08 -0.33 1.43
C VAL A 20 -23.43 -0.70 0.09
N SER A 21 -23.79 0.00 -1.00
CA SER A 21 -23.20 -0.25 -2.31
C SER A 21 -21.70 0.00 -2.33
N SER A 22 -21.20 1.02 -1.63
CA SER A 22 -19.76 1.29 -1.52
C SER A 22 -19.03 0.14 -0.82
N HIS A 23 -19.59 -0.40 0.28
CA HIS A 23 -19.01 -1.59 0.92
C HIS A 23 -19.05 -2.82 0.01
N VAL A 24 -20.19 -3.06 -0.63
CA VAL A 24 -20.34 -4.20 -1.56
C VAL A 24 -19.32 -4.11 -2.69
N LEU A 25 -19.13 -2.93 -3.30
CA LEU A 25 -18.15 -2.73 -4.37
C LEU A 25 -16.72 -2.97 -3.89
N VAL A 26 -16.32 -2.40 -2.75
CA VAL A 26 -14.99 -2.62 -2.17
C VAL A 26 -14.74 -4.11 -1.93
N TRP A 27 -15.65 -4.77 -1.20
CA TRP A 27 -15.45 -6.18 -0.88
C TRP A 27 -15.54 -7.09 -2.10
N ALA A 28 -16.45 -6.83 -3.03
CA ALA A 28 -16.56 -7.60 -4.26
C ALA A 28 -15.27 -7.48 -5.09
N THR A 29 -14.71 -6.27 -5.22
CA THR A 29 -13.47 -6.04 -5.94
C THR A 29 -12.31 -6.80 -5.30
N VAL A 30 -12.09 -6.64 -3.99
CA VAL A 30 -10.98 -7.27 -3.28
C VAL A 30 -11.11 -8.79 -3.27
N LEU A 31 -12.31 -9.33 -3.03
CA LEU A 31 -12.53 -10.78 -2.99
C LEU A 31 -12.46 -11.41 -4.38
N ALA A 32 -12.93 -10.71 -5.43
CA ALA A 32 -12.77 -11.17 -6.80
C ALA A 32 -11.30 -11.24 -7.19
N SER A 33 -10.51 -10.20 -6.82
CA SER A 33 -9.06 -10.18 -6.99
C SER A 33 -8.42 -11.42 -6.37
N MET A 34 -8.66 -11.62 -5.10
CA MET A 34 -8.14 -12.77 -4.36
C MET A 34 -8.53 -14.10 -5.02
N ALA A 35 -9.81 -14.27 -5.39
CA ALA A 35 -10.31 -15.51 -5.99
C ALA A 35 -9.64 -15.82 -7.33
N ILE A 36 -9.43 -14.81 -8.18
CA ILE A 36 -8.77 -14.97 -9.48
C ILE A 36 -7.29 -15.39 -9.28
N VAL A 37 -6.59 -14.69 -8.39
CA VAL A 37 -5.18 -14.99 -8.09
C VAL A 37 -5.03 -16.41 -7.53
N LEU A 38 -5.92 -16.82 -6.62
CA LEU A 38 -5.96 -18.21 -6.12
C LEU A 38 -6.24 -19.22 -7.23
N SER A 39 -7.16 -18.91 -8.16
CA SER A 39 -7.49 -19.83 -9.26
C SER A 39 -6.33 -20.03 -10.24
N LYS A 40 -5.37 -19.09 -10.28
CA LYS A 40 -4.13 -19.19 -11.07
C LYS A 40 -3.01 -19.94 -10.33
N GLY A 41 -3.26 -20.46 -9.14
CA GLY A 41 -2.27 -21.20 -8.37
C GLY A 41 -1.20 -20.33 -7.71
N TRP A 42 -1.58 -19.16 -7.21
CA TRP A 42 -0.66 -18.23 -6.54
C TRP A 42 0.15 -18.90 -5.43
N VAL A 43 1.43 -18.63 -5.40
CA VAL A 43 2.38 -19.02 -4.36
C VAL A 43 3.24 -17.81 -4.03
N ALA A 44 3.49 -17.58 -2.74
CA ALA A 44 4.34 -16.49 -2.32
C ALA A 44 5.80 -16.72 -2.80
N VAL A 45 6.33 -15.76 -3.56
CA VAL A 45 7.71 -15.69 -4.02
C VAL A 45 8.28 -14.30 -3.74
N GLY A 46 9.58 -14.10 -3.88
CA GLY A 46 10.20 -12.79 -3.71
C GLY A 46 9.85 -12.10 -2.39
N ASP A 47 9.48 -10.85 -2.44
CA ASP A 47 9.11 -10.06 -1.25
C ASP A 47 7.90 -10.64 -0.51
N ASP A 48 6.94 -11.24 -1.20
CA ASP A 48 5.78 -11.86 -0.56
C ASP A 48 6.20 -13.04 0.33
N ALA A 49 7.14 -13.87 -0.14
CA ALA A 49 7.69 -14.95 0.65
C ALA A 49 8.49 -14.42 1.86
N ALA A 50 9.26 -13.34 1.68
CA ALA A 50 9.96 -12.69 2.79
C ALA A 50 8.97 -12.14 3.83
N ILE A 51 7.87 -11.53 3.38
CA ILE A 51 6.78 -11.09 4.26
C ILE A 51 6.19 -12.28 5.03
N GLY A 52 5.97 -13.42 4.37
CA GLY A 52 5.49 -14.65 4.98
C GLY A 52 6.38 -15.15 6.10
N ILE A 53 7.68 -15.28 5.84
CA ILE A 53 8.69 -15.72 6.81
C ILE A 53 8.71 -14.78 8.03
N HIS A 54 8.77 -13.47 7.81
CA HIS A 54 8.78 -12.49 8.90
C HIS A 54 7.44 -12.44 9.67
N ALA A 55 6.32 -12.62 8.98
CA ALA A 55 5.02 -12.74 9.63
C ALA A 55 4.95 -13.98 10.52
N TRP A 56 5.47 -15.12 10.06
CA TRP A 56 5.59 -16.35 10.85
C TRP A 56 6.47 -16.14 12.10
N GLN A 57 7.59 -15.42 11.96
CA GLN A 57 8.51 -15.12 13.06
C GLN A 57 7.94 -14.16 14.10
N THR A 58 6.83 -13.47 13.82
CA THR A 58 6.23 -12.48 14.73
C THR A 58 5.92 -13.05 16.11
N PHE A 59 5.51 -14.31 16.20
CA PHE A 59 5.22 -14.98 17.47
C PHE A 59 6.43 -15.77 18.03
N SER A 60 7.62 -15.58 17.47
CA SER A 60 8.87 -16.18 17.98
C SER A 60 9.47 -15.36 19.13
N LEU A 61 10.54 -15.89 19.75
CA LEU A 61 11.33 -15.17 20.74
C LEU A 61 12.11 -13.96 20.16
N HIS A 62 12.21 -13.87 18.84
CA HIS A 62 12.91 -12.80 18.12
C HIS A 62 11.98 -12.22 17.03
N PRO A 63 10.91 -11.51 17.43
CA PRO A 63 9.99 -10.92 16.48
C PRO A 63 10.69 -9.86 15.60
N PRO A 64 10.27 -9.66 14.35
CA PRO A 64 10.81 -8.61 13.51
C PRO A 64 10.50 -7.23 14.11
N LEU A 65 11.51 -6.34 14.10
CA LEU A 65 11.41 -4.97 14.62
C LEU A 65 11.46 -3.91 13.52
N VAL A 66 11.75 -4.30 12.28
CA VAL A 66 11.80 -3.47 11.06
C VAL A 66 10.92 -4.08 10.00
N GLY A 67 10.69 -3.36 8.90
CA GLY A 67 9.91 -3.83 7.77
C GLY A 67 10.72 -4.63 6.75
N VAL A 68 10.21 -4.70 5.52
CA VAL A 68 10.85 -5.37 4.38
C VAL A 68 12.15 -4.65 4.01
N TYR A 69 13.08 -5.36 3.37
CA TYR A 69 14.30 -4.77 2.82
C TYR A 69 13.97 -3.61 1.86
N SER A 70 14.68 -2.49 2.02
CA SER A 70 14.47 -1.30 1.21
C SER A 70 15.61 -1.10 0.21
N THR A 71 15.26 -0.97 -1.06
CA THR A 71 16.19 -0.63 -2.14
C THR A 71 16.73 0.81 -2.05
N ALA A 72 16.24 1.62 -1.09
CA ALA A 72 16.80 2.94 -0.79
C ALA A 72 18.22 2.89 -0.20
N ALA A 73 18.76 1.69 0.03
CA ALA A 73 20.09 1.49 0.57
C ALA A 73 21.18 2.18 -0.26
N SER A 74 22.01 2.97 0.39
CA SER A 74 23.29 3.44 -0.17
C SER A 74 24.33 2.32 -0.10
N THR A 75 25.34 2.38 -0.98
CA THR A 75 26.43 1.38 -0.99
C THR A 75 27.03 1.18 0.40
N GLY A 76 26.88 -0.04 0.94
CA GLY A 76 27.46 -0.47 2.21
C GLY A 76 26.51 -0.53 3.41
N HIS A 77 25.26 -0.09 3.31
CA HIS A 77 24.28 -0.21 4.39
C HIS A 77 23.03 -0.94 3.93
N VAL A 78 22.64 -1.96 4.70
CA VAL A 78 21.34 -2.64 4.52
C VAL A 78 20.29 -1.79 5.22
N LEU A 79 19.22 -1.40 4.48
CA LEU A 79 18.11 -0.63 5.00
C LEU A 79 16.82 -1.44 4.89
N PHE A 80 15.89 -1.16 5.80
CA PHE A 80 14.57 -1.78 5.82
C PHE A 80 13.50 -0.70 5.87
N ASP A 81 12.28 -1.04 5.47
CA ASP A 81 11.12 -0.19 5.70
C ASP A 81 10.97 0.14 7.19
N PRO A 82 10.30 1.25 7.55
CA PRO A 82 10.40 1.83 8.90
C PRO A 82 9.98 0.91 10.03
N GLY A 83 9.08 -0.07 9.81
CA GLY A 83 8.64 -0.91 10.91
C GLY A 83 7.87 -2.17 10.50
N PRO A 84 7.55 -3.05 11.46
CA PRO A 84 7.09 -4.41 11.21
C PRO A 84 5.57 -4.57 11.11
N LEU A 85 4.76 -3.50 11.09
CA LEU A 85 3.30 -3.61 11.19
C LEU A 85 2.67 -4.47 10.10
N LEU A 86 3.24 -4.50 8.89
CA LEU A 86 2.81 -5.41 7.83
C LEU A 86 2.93 -6.87 8.28
N PHE A 87 4.07 -7.28 8.83
CA PHE A 87 4.30 -8.63 9.32
C PHE A 87 3.35 -9.01 10.46
N TRP A 88 3.13 -8.07 11.39
CA TRP A 88 2.23 -8.31 12.52
C TRP A 88 0.77 -8.46 12.08
N LEU A 89 0.34 -7.73 11.05
CA LEU A 89 -1.00 -7.92 10.46
C LEU A 89 -1.13 -9.28 9.79
N MET A 90 -0.08 -9.74 9.11
CA MET A 90 -0.08 -11.03 8.42
C MET A 90 0.19 -12.22 9.34
N ALA A 91 0.66 -11.99 10.57
CA ALA A 91 1.04 -13.06 11.48
C ALA A 91 -0.09 -14.05 11.77
N VAL A 92 -1.29 -13.57 12.12
CA VAL A 92 -2.44 -14.44 12.38
C VAL A 92 -2.90 -15.18 11.12
N PRO A 93 -3.10 -14.52 9.96
CA PRO A 93 -3.43 -15.19 8.72
C PRO A 93 -2.48 -16.34 8.35
N VAL A 94 -1.16 -16.11 8.38
CA VAL A 94 -0.19 -17.15 7.98
C VAL A 94 -0.11 -18.32 8.95
N HIS A 95 -0.37 -18.11 10.24
CA HIS A 95 -0.43 -19.21 11.21
C HIS A 95 -1.70 -20.06 11.08
N ILE A 96 -2.79 -19.47 10.55
CA ILE A 96 -4.04 -20.21 10.27
C ILE A 96 -3.91 -21.00 8.95
N ASP A 97 -3.35 -20.37 7.92
CA ASP A 97 -3.17 -20.94 6.60
C ASP A 97 -1.80 -20.54 6.04
N PRO A 98 -0.76 -21.37 6.24
CA PRO A 98 0.58 -21.08 5.76
C PRO A 98 0.67 -20.94 4.24
N THR A 99 -0.24 -21.54 3.49
CA THR A 99 -0.21 -21.53 2.02
C THR A 99 -0.81 -20.26 1.44
N HIS A 100 -1.98 -19.85 1.90
CA HIS A 100 -2.74 -18.73 1.31
C HIS A 100 -3.02 -17.60 2.30
N GLY A 101 -2.59 -17.74 3.57
CA GLY A 101 -2.85 -16.79 4.65
C GLY A 101 -2.39 -15.37 4.34
N LEU A 102 -1.26 -15.22 3.66
CA LEU A 102 -0.78 -13.91 3.19
C LEU A 102 -1.80 -13.24 2.28
N LEU A 103 -2.29 -13.95 1.27
CA LEU A 103 -3.17 -13.39 0.27
C LEU A 103 -4.54 -13.01 0.84
N TRP A 104 -5.21 -13.94 1.57
CA TRP A 104 -6.50 -13.60 2.15
C TRP A 104 -6.38 -12.62 3.33
N GLY A 105 -5.25 -12.64 4.06
CA GLY A 105 -4.94 -11.65 5.08
C GLY A 105 -4.78 -10.25 4.51
N ALA A 106 -4.06 -10.10 3.39
CA ALA A 106 -3.93 -8.83 2.67
C ALA A 106 -5.29 -8.36 2.14
N ALA A 107 -6.09 -9.26 1.54
CA ALA A 107 -7.42 -8.93 1.05
C ALA A 107 -8.35 -8.43 2.18
N LEU A 108 -8.35 -9.09 3.34
CA LEU A 108 -9.10 -8.64 4.51
C LEU A 108 -8.60 -7.27 5.02
N ALA A 109 -7.29 -7.06 5.07
CA ALA A 109 -6.70 -5.78 5.50
C ALA A 109 -7.08 -4.63 4.54
N TRP A 110 -7.06 -4.88 3.22
CA TRP A 110 -7.51 -3.93 2.20
C TRP A 110 -8.99 -3.57 2.37
N GLY A 111 -9.86 -4.58 2.42
CA GLY A 111 -11.30 -4.38 2.61
C GLY A 111 -11.61 -3.65 3.92
N ALA A 112 -10.92 -3.98 5.02
CA ALA A 112 -11.08 -3.33 6.31
C ALA A 112 -10.65 -1.85 6.28
N ALA A 113 -9.48 -1.53 5.68
CA ALA A 113 -9.00 -0.15 5.56
C ALA A 113 -9.98 0.75 4.79
N LEU A 114 -10.45 0.27 3.63
CA LEU A 114 -11.42 1.00 2.81
C LEU A 114 -12.79 1.10 3.49
N SER A 115 -13.21 0.05 4.20
CA SER A 115 -14.44 0.08 5.00
C SER A 115 -14.37 1.09 6.14
N LEU A 116 -13.24 1.22 6.82
CA LEU A 116 -13.01 2.27 7.83
C LEU A 116 -13.12 3.67 7.22
N ALA A 117 -12.59 3.88 6.01
CA ALA A 117 -12.74 5.15 5.28
C ALA A 117 -14.21 5.47 5.00
N ILE A 118 -14.97 4.49 4.51
CA ILE A 118 -16.40 4.65 4.23
C ILE A 118 -17.17 5.00 5.51
N GLU A 119 -16.93 4.28 6.62
CA GLU A 119 -17.61 4.53 7.89
C GLU A 119 -17.26 5.89 8.48
N ALA A 120 -16.00 6.31 8.39
CA ALA A 120 -15.58 7.63 8.83
C ALA A 120 -16.29 8.74 8.03
N LEU A 121 -16.30 8.64 6.70
CA LEU A 121 -17.01 9.58 5.82
C LEU A 121 -18.51 9.55 6.04
N TRP A 122 -19.10 8.38 6.24
CA TRP A 122 -20.51 8.22 6.59
C TRP A 122 -20.87 8.95 7.90
N SER A 123 -20.01 8.92 8.90
CA SER A 123 -20.21 9.64 10.16
C SER A 123 -20.36 11.16 9.99
N LYS A 124 -19.87 11.68 8.85
CA LYS A 124 -20.01 13.08 8.41
C LYS A 124 -21.11 13.30 7.40
N GLN A 125 -21.90 12.28 7.08
CA GLN A 125 -22.90 12.32 6.01
C GLN A 125 -22.28 12.65 4.63
N ALA A 126 -20.99 12.35 4.46
CA ALA A 126 -20.25 12.58 3.22
C ALA A 126 -20.41 11.38 2.26
N TRP A 127 -21.65 11.07 1.88
CA TRP A 127 -21.99 9.91 1.07
C TRP A 127 -21.31 9.89 -0.31
N LEU A 128 -21.08 11.06 -0.94
CA LEU A 128 -20.27 11.15 -2.16
C LEU A 128 -18.82 10.73 -1.91
N GLY A 129 -18.26 11.05 -0.75
CA GLY A 129 -16.93 10.58 -0.35
C GLY A 129 -16.88 9.05 -0.23
N CYS A 130 -17.95 8.42 0.28
CA CYS A 130 -18.04 6.95 0.29
C CYS A 130 -17.99 6.36 -1.13
N ALA A 131 -18.70 6.99 -2.08
CA ALA A 131 -18.67 6.58 -3.48
C ALA A 131 -17.27 6.79 -4.12
N VAL A 132 -16.57 7.87 -3.77
CA VAL A 132 -15.18 8.12 -4.24
C VAL A 132 -14.23 7.05 -3.71
N VAL A 133 -14.34 6.63 -2.44
CA VAL A 133 -13.52 5.53 -1.89
C VAL A 133 -13.77 4.23 -2.64
N ALA A 134 -15.04 3.88 -2.88
CA ALA A 134 -15.39 2.68 -3.63
C ALA A 134 -14.89 2.76 -5.09
N PHE A 135 -15.05 3.92 -5.74
CA PHE A 135 -14.49 4.17 -7.07
C PHE A 135 -12.97 3.98 -7.07
N THR A 136 -12.25 4.57 -6.10
CA THR A 136 -10.79 4.44 -6.02
C THR A 136 -10.35 2.98 -5.89
N ALA A 137 -11.07 2.17 -5.10
CA ALA A 137 -10.76 0.75 -4.96
C ALA A 137 -10.91 -0.02 -6.28
N VAL A 138 -12.02 0.23 -7.00
CA VAL A 138 -12.28 -0.39 -8.30
C VAL A 138 -11.27 0.08 -9.34
N ASP A 139 -11.02 1.39 -9.41
CA ASP A 139 -10.12 2.02 -10.36
C ASP A 139 -8.69 1.49 -10.23
N LEU A 140 -8.16 1.43 -9.00
CA LEU A 140 -6.83 0.88 -8.73
C LEU A 140 -6.71 -0.58 -9.20
N VAL A 141 -7.70 -1.40 -8.92
CA VAL A 141 -7.68 -2.81 -9.33
C VAL A 141 -7.84 -2.97 -10.84
N CYS A 142 -8.67 -2.16 -11.49
CA CYS A 142 -8.95 -2.29 -12.92
C CYS A 142 -7.84 -1.74 -13.82
N LEU A 143 -7.18 -0.65 -13.40
CA LEU A 143 -6.15 0.02 -14.21
C LEU A 143 -4.72 -0.41 -13.84
N PHE A 144 -4.58 -1.17 -12.76
CA PHE A 144 -3.32 -1.76 -12.34
C PHE A 144 -3.44 -3.28 -12.23
N PRO A 145 -3.35 -4.00 -13.33
CA PRO A 145 -3.38 -5.46 -13.29
C PRO A 145 -2.33 -6.07 -12.35
N GLU A 146 -1.13 -5.47 -12.31
CA GLU A 146 -0.06 -5.90 -11.40
C GLU A 146 -0.42 -5.73 -9.91
N LEU A 147 -1.18 -4.67 -9.56
CA LEU A 147 -1.68 -4.47 -8.21
C LEU A 147 -2.57 -5.62 -7.75
N PHE A 148 -3.34 -6.15 -8.68
CA PHE A 148 -4.27 -7.22 -8.45
C PHE A 148 -3.58 -8.54 -8.09
N GLU A 149 -2.44 -8.83 -8.72
CA GLU A 149 -1.65 -10.03 -8.47
C GLU A 149 -0.75 -9.88 -7.23
N ASN A 150 -0.42 -8.64 -6.86
CA ASN A 150 0.54 -8.30 -5.80
C ASN A 150 -0.10 -7.58 -4.60
N LEU A 151 -1.28 -8.04 -4.12
CA LEU A 151 -1.97 -7.47 -2.96
C LEU A 151 -1.11 -7.48 -1.69
N VAL A 152 -0.23 -8.44 -1.56
CA VAL A 152 0.66 -8.64 -0.39
C VAL A 152 1.88 -7.73 -0.46
N TRP A 153 2.38 -7.47 -1.68
CA TRP A 153 3.65 -6.79 -1.90
C TRP A 153 3.70 -5.43 -1.18
N ASN A 154 4.75 -5.21 -0.40
CA ASN A 154 4.90 -4.02 0.44
C ASN A 154 4.83 -2.68 -0.32
N ALA A 155 5.10 -2.66 -1.62
CA ALA A 155 4.95 -1.47 -2.47
C ALA A 155 3.48 -1.11 -2.74
N TYR A 156 2.57 -2.08 -2.78
CA TYR A 156 1.15 -1.89 -3.09
C TYR A 156 0.23 -2.05 -1.88
N PHE A 157 0.60 -2.91 -0.94
CA PHE A 157 -0.16 -3.14 0.29
C PHE A 157 -0.59 -1.85 1.02
N PRO A 158 0.23 -0.78 1.13
CA PRO A 158 -0.15 0.44 1.84
C PRO A 158 -1.16 1.34 1.10
N LEU A 159 -1.49 1.10 -0.16
CA LEU A 159 -2.40 1.96 -0.94
C LEU A 159 -3.79 2.15 -0.31
N PRO A 160 -4.55 1.11 0.06
CA PRO A 160 -5.85 1.28 0.71
C PRO A 160 -5.73 1.97 2.08
N PHE A 161 -4.62 1.76 2.78
CA PHE A 161 -4.34 2.46 4.04
C PHE A 161 -4.06 3.95 3.80
N LEU A 162 -3.42 4.33 2.69
CA LEU A 162 -3.27 5.74 2.33
C LEU A 162 -4.63 6.37 1.99
N VAL A 163 -5.49 5.71 1.22
CA VAL A 163 -6.86 6.16 0.93
C VAL A 163 -7.64 6.37 2.23
N ALA A 164 -7.57 5.40 3.14
CA ALA A 164 -8.20 5.51 4.45
C ALA A 164 -7.59 6.64 5.31
N THR A 165 -6.28 6.81 5.28
CA THR A 165 -5.58 7.91 5.96
C THR A 165 -6.07 9.27 5.47
N ILE A 166 -6.23 9.46 4.17
CA ILE A 166 -6.75 10.69 3.57
C ILE A 166 -8.19 10.97 4.04
N ALA A 167 -9.07 9.97 3.93
CA ALA A 167 -10.47 10.08 4.34
C ALA A 167 -10.61 10.42 5.83
N LEU A 168 -9.90 9.68 6.68
CA LEU A 168 -9.87 9.88 8.12
C LEU A 168 -9.27 11.24 8.49
N SER A 169 -8.24 11.71 7.78
CA SER A 169 -7.63 13.02 7.99
C SER A 169 -8.62 14.14 7.76
N TRP A 170 -9.41 14.08 6.68
CA TRP A 170 -10.47 15.04 6.44
C TRP A 170 -11.57 14.99 7.53
N VAL A 171 -11.96 13.79 7.98
CA VAL A 171 -12.95 13.61 9.05
C VAL A 171 -12.47 14.20 10.37
N VAL A 172 -11.19 14.01 10.73
CA VAL A 172 -10.56 14.60 11.91
C VAL A 172 -10.43 16.11 11.77
N ALA A 173 -9.92 16.60 10.63
CA ALA A 173 -9.77 18.02 10.33
C ALA A 173 -11.10 18.78 10.34
N THR A 174 -12.21 18.09 10.07
CA THR A 174 -13.57 18.66 10.17
C THR A 174 -14.22 18.45 11.55
N GLY A 175 -13.46 17.99 12.56
CA GLY A 175 -13.82 18.01 13.97
C GLY A 175 -14.26 16.69 14.60
N SER A 176 -14.20 15.57 13.91
CA SER A 176 -14.49 14.26 14.52
C SER A 176 -13.22 13.63 15.12
N PHE A 177 -12.67 14.26 16.16
CA PHE A 177 -11.42 13.81 16.81
C PHE A 177 -11.48 12.38 17.36
N GLY A 178 -12.65 11.79 17.55
CA GLY A 178 -12.80 10.38 17.93
C GLY A 178 -12.19 9.40 16.92
N TRP A 179 -12.04 9.82 15.66
CA TRP A 179 -11.39 9.03 14.61
C TRP A 179 -9.85 9.16 14.57
N TRP A 180 -9.27 10.08 15.36
CA TRP A 180 -7.82 10.28 15.33
C TRP A 180 -6.99 9.06 15.76
N PRO A 181 -7.36 8.28 16.80
CA PRO A 181 -6.64 7.04 17.11
C PRO A 181 -6.63 6.04 15.94
N VAL A 182 -7.74 5.92 15.22
CA VAL A 182 -7.85 5.07 14.02
C VAL A 182 -7.00 5.63 12.88
N LEU A 183 -7.01 6.95 12.67
CA LEU A 183 -6.14 7.63 11.71
C LEU A 183 -4.67 7.33 11.99
N VAL A 184 -4.23 7.44 13.25
CA VAL A 184 -2.85 7.16 13.65
C VAL A 184 -2.47 5.70 13.36
N LEU A 185 -3.35 4.74 13.68
CA LEU A 185 -3.12 3.32 13.38
C LEU A 185 -2.95 3.09 11.87
N VAL A 186 -3.92 3.53 11.07
CA VAL A 186 -3.96 3.32 9.62
C VAL A 186 -2.77 4.01 8.95
N ALA A 187 -2.45 5.24 9.34
CA ALA A 187 -1.29 5.97 8.85
C ALA A 187 0.04 5.28 9.23
N SER A 188 0.13 4.72 10.44
CA SER A 188 1.32 3.96 10.88
C SER A 188 1.50 2.68 10.07
N ILE A 189 0.41 1.97 9.74
CA ILE A 189 0.48 0.79 8.87
C ILE A 189 1.00 1.20 7.49
N ALA A 190 0.42 2.23 6.86
CA ALA A 190 0.90 2.71 5.56
C ALA A 190 2.37 3.13 5.61
N ALA A 191 2.76 3.90 6.62
CA ALA A 191 4.11 4.44 6.77
C ALA A 191 5.18 3.35 7.02
N GLN A 192 4.83 2.29 7.73
CA GLN A 192 5.76 1.21 8.07
C GLN A 192 5.85 0.13 7.00
N SER A 193 4.82 -0.01 6.16
CA SER A 193 4.80 -1.01 5.10
C SER A 193 5.74 -0.66 3.94
N HIS A 194 5.91 0.62 3.61
CA HIS A 194 6.83 1.05 2.55
C HIS A 194 7.24 2.52 2.70
N LEU A 195 8.52 2.80 2.49
CA LEU A 195 9.13 4.13 2.71
C LEU A 195 8.44 5.27 1.92
N LEU A 196 7.95 4.99 0.71
CA LEU A 196 7.22 5.96 -0.13
C LEU A 196 5.99 6.56 0.59
N PHE A 197 5.31 5.78 1.42
CA PHE A 197 4.08 6.17 2.11
C PHE A 197 4.34 6.83 3.46
N THR A 198 5.58 6.77 3.97
CA THR A 198 5.94 7.27 5.30
C THR A 198 5.61 8.74 5.46
N LEU A 199 6.14 9.59 4.57
CA LEU A 199 5.95 11.03 4.68
C LEU A 199 4.49 11.46 4.40
N PRO A 200 3.80 10.99 3.35
CA PRO A 200 2.39 11.30 3.13
C PRO A 200 1.48 10.88 4.28
N ALA A 201 1.60 9.67 4.78
CA ALA A 201 0.72 9.16 5.83
C ALA A 201 0.92 9.87 7.16
N LEU A 202 2.18 10.03 7.61
CA LEU A 202 2.47 10.67 8.89
C LEU A 202 2.16 12.16 8.87
N SER A 203 2.45 12.88 7.79
CA SER A 203 2.12 14.30 7.70
C SER A 203 0.60 14.53 7.78
N LEU A 204 -0.20 13.70 7.13
CA LEU A 204 -1.65 13.75 7.24
C LEU A 204 -2.15 13.47 8.67
N ALA A 205 -1.61 12.45 9.34
CA ALA A 205 -1.99 12.11 10.71
C ALA A 205 -1.69 13.22 11.72
N VAL A 206 -0.59 13.96 11.50
CA VAL A 206 -0.20 15.10 12.36
C VAL A 206 -0.96 16.37 12.01
N VAL A 207 -1.09 16.70 10.72
CA VAL A 207 -1.69 17.96 10.28
C VAL A 207 -3.22 17.96 10.46
N ALA A 208 -3.89 16.82 10.39
CA ALA A 208 -5.34 16.74 10.49
C ALA A 208 -5.90 17.30 11.81
N PRO A 209 -5.45 16.88 13.01
CA PRO A 209 -5.95 17.45 14.27
C PRO A 209 -5.57 18.93 14.44
N VAL A 210 -4.38 19.36 13.97
CA VAL A 210 -3.96 20.76 13.99
C VAL A 210 -4.89 21.60 13.14
N THR A 211 -5.24 21.12 11.94
CA THR A 211 -6.20 21.78 11.05
C THR A 211 -7.58 21.91 11.70
N GLY A 212 -8.08 20.83 12.32
CA GLY A 212 -9.34 20.88 13.04
C GLY A 212 -9.36 21.95 14.12
N TYR A 213 -8.29 22.02 14.90
CA TYR A 213 -8.14 23.06 15.92
C TYR A 213 -8.07 24.47 15.31
N ALA A 214 -7.29 24.67 14.24
CA ALA A 214 -7.16 25.97 13.55
C ALA A 214 -8.48 26.43 12.91
N LEU A 215 -9.32 25.49 12.47
CA LEU A 215 -10.68 25.79 11.96
C LEU A 215 -11.70 26.08 13.08
N GLY A 216 -11.25 26.20 14.33
CA GLY A 216 -12.07 26.53 15.48
C GLY A 216 -12.84 25.37 16.08
N VAL A 217 -12.53 24.14 15.69
CA VAL A 217 -13.14 22.94 16.28
C VAL A 217 -12.24 22.45 17.42
N ARG A 218 -12.79 22.51 18.65
CA ARG A 218 -12.06 21.98 19.81
C ARG A 218 -12.42 20.51 20.04
N PRO A 219 -11.45 19.66 20.44
CA PRO A 219 -11.77 18.29 20.80
C PRO A 219 -12.69 18.30 22.01
N ALA A 220 -13.88 17.73 21.87
CA ALA A 220 -14.86 17.63 22.97
C ALA A 220 -14.32 16.85 24.17
N ARG A 221 -13.30 16.01 23.97
CA ARG A 221 -12.66 15.18 25.01
C ARG A 221 -11.19 14.99 24.68
N LEU A 222 -10.30 15.45 25.56
CA LEU A 222 -8.83 15.26 25.47
C LEU A 222 -8.41 13.78 25.43
N ARG A 223 -9.27 12.87 25.93
CA ARG A 223 -9.01 11.42 25.88
C ARG A 223 -8.69 10.91 24.47
N TRP A 224 -9.30 11.47 23.43
CA TRP A 224 -9.04 11.02 22.05
C TRP A 224 -7.62 11.37 21.58
N LEU A 225 -7.08 12.49 22.04
CA LEU A 225 -5.69 12.85 21.79
C LEU A 225 -4.75 11.93 22.56
N ALA A 226 -5.06 11.64 23.82
CA ALA A 226 -4.29 10.70 24.63
C ALA A 226 -4.33 9.28 24.03
N THR A 227 -5.51 8.77 23.63
CA THR A 227 -5.63 7.46 22.99
C THR A 227 -4.84 7.39 21.69
N GLY A 228 -4.88 8.43 20.83
CA GLY A 228 -4.10 8.47 19.60
C GLY A 228 -2.59 8.49 19.88
N ALA A 229 -2.14 9.19 20.91
CA ALA A 229 -0.73 9.16 21.34
C ALA A 229 -0.31 7.76 21.82
N VAL A 230 -1.17 7.07 22.59
CA VAL A 230 -0.90 5.67 23.01
C VAL A 230 -0.81 4.75 21.79
N VAL A 231 -1.72 4.89 20.81
CA VAL A 231 -1.66 4.12 19.57
C VAL A 231 -0.36 4.42 18.81
N ALA A 232 0.04 5.69 18.71
CA ALA A 232 1.30 6.06 18.06
C ALA A 232 2.49 5.37 18.74
N VAL A 233 2.57 5.44 20.09
CA VAL A 233 3.63 4.77 20.85
C VAL A 233 3.60 3.26 20.60
N ALA A 234 2.45 2.62 20.65
CA ALA A 234 2.33 1.18 20.41
C ALA A 234 2.79 0.78 19.01
N CYS A 235 2.40 1.53 17.97
CA CYS A 235 2.79 1.26 16.58
C CYS A 235 4.29 1.46 16.33
N TRP A 236 4.92 2.42 17.01
CA TRP A 236 6.31 2.81 16.76
C TRP A 236 7.31 2.27 17.80
N LEU A 237 6.83 1.51 18.79
CA LEU A 237 7.66 0.97 19.86
C LEU A 237 8.76 0.04 19.30
N ALA A 238 8.42 -0.88 18.40
CA ALA A 238 9.40 -1.80 17.81
C ALA A 238 10.47 -1.09 16.97
N PRO A 239 10.13 -0.17 16.03
CA PRO A 239 11.12 0.65 15.34
C PRO A 239 12.03 1.46 16.28
N VAL A 240 11.46 2.01 17.36
CA VAL A 240 12.24 2.78 18.36
C VAL A 240 13.19 1.88 19.14
N ILE A 241 12.73 0.70 19.60
CA ILE A 241 13.60 -0.27 20.29
C ILE A 241 14.75 -0.67 19.38
N GLN A 242 14.49 -0.98 18.12
CA GLN A 242 15.54 -1.30 17.15
C GLN A 242 16.50 -0.10 16.95
N GLY A 243 15.95 1.13 16.94
CA GLY A 243 16.72 2.36 16.80
C GLY A 243 17.66 2.67 17.97
N LEU A 244 17.40 2.12 19.16
CA LEU A 244 18.29 2.25 20.33
C LEU A 244 19.55 1.36 20.22
N GLY A 245 19.58 0.40 19.30
CA GLY A 245 20.76 -0.40 18.98
C GLY A 245 21.80 0.40 18.18
N HIS A 246 23.03 -0.12 18.09
CA HIS A 246 24.17 0.56 17.45
C HIS A 246 24.00 0.84 15.93
N GLN A 247 22.99 0.24 15.28
CA GLN A 247 22.68 0.41 13.85
C GLN A 247 21.18 0.68 13.63
N GLY A 248 20.66 1.76 14.24
CA GLY A 248 19.25 2.09 14.18
C GLY A 248 18.75 2.34 12.76
N ASN A 249 17.81 1.51 12.27
CA ASN A 249 17.25 1.60 10.92
C ASN A 249 16.64 2.96 10.61
N LEU A 250 15.87 3.55 11.55
CA LEU A 250 15.26 4.87 11.34
C LEU A 250 16.31 5.97 11.14
N VAL A 251 17.42 5.92 11.88
CA VAL A 251 18.53 6.87 11.72
C VAL A 251 19.26 6.63 10.41
N ALA A 252 19.46 5.38 10.02
CA ALA A 252 20.06 5.00 8.76
C ALA A 252 19.19 5.44 7.58
N LEU A 253 17.85 5.25 7.64
CA LEU A 253 16.89 5.76 6.65
C LEU A 253 16.95 7.29 6.53
N ALA A 254 16.98 8.02 7.65
CA ALA A 254 17.08 9.47 7.64
C ALA A 254 18.39 9.99 7.01
N ARG A 255 19.44 9.18 7.04
CA ARG A 255 20.76 9.51 6.46
C ARG A 255 20.97 8.96 5.04
N SER A 256 20.16 8.02 4.59
CA SER A 256 20.38 7.28 3.33
C SER A 256 20.36 8.16 2.08
N GLY A 257 19.69 9.31 2.10
CA GLY A 257 19.69 10.28 1.00
C GLY A 257 20.95 11.15 0.93
N HIS A 258 21.86 11.09 1.90
CA HIS A 258 23.04 11.93 1.91
C HIS A 258 24.17 11.30 1.07
N GLY A 259 24.56 11.98 0.01
CA GLY A 259 25.65 11.56 -0.88
C GLY A 259 25.22 10.98 -2.23
N ASP A 260 23.96 10.60 -2.40
CA ASP A 260 23.42 10.18 -3.68
C ASP A 260 22.85 11.39 -4.47
N THR A 261 22.98 11.36 -5.79
CA THR A 261 22.31 12.35 -6.65
C THR A 261 20.80 12.12 -6.57
N ALA A 262 20.07 13.11 -6.06
CA ALA A 262 18.61 13.09 -5.99
C ALA A 262 17.98 13.45 -7.36
N LEU A 263 16.74 13.01 -7.59
CA LEU A 263 15.97 13.35 -8.80
C LEU A 263 15.65 14.85 -8.90
N GLY A 264 15.59 15.54 -7.76
CA GLY A 264 15.43 16.99 -7.66
C GLY A 264 13.99 17.48 -7.77
N VAL A 265 13.80 18.75 -7.40
CA VAL A 265 12.48 19.39 -7.31
C VAL A 265 11.72 19.43 -8.64
N VAL A 266 12.43 19.52 -9.76
CA VAL A 266 11.81 19.52 -11.10
C VAL A 266 11.10 18.18 -11.36
N PHE A 267 11.72 17.07 -10.99
CA PHE A 267 11.11 15.75 -11.09
C PHE A 267 9.90 15.64 -10.14
N GLY A 268 10.03 16.06 -8.88
CA GLY A 268 8.92 16.09 -7.95
C GLY A 268 7.73 16.93 -8.46
N LEU A 269 7.96 18.09 -9.10
CA LEU A 269 6.89 18.87 -9.70
C LEU A 269 6.25 18.17 -10.92
N ARG A 270 7.03 17.41 -11.70
CA ARG A 270 6.51 16.60 -12.80
C ARG A 270 5.60 15.48 -12.30
N THR A 271 5.90 14.86 -11.14
CA THR A 271 5.00 13.86 -10.54
C THR A 271 3.64 14.46 -10.18
N ILE A 272 3.62 15.68 -9.62
CA ILE A 272 2.37 16.38 -9.32
C ILE A 272 1.63 16.74 -10.61
N ALA A 273 2.33 17.24 -11.63
CA ALA A 273 1.73 17.58 -12.93
C ALA A 273 1.07 16.34 -13.58
N SER A 274 1.72 15.18 -13.55
CA SER A 274 1.17 13.95 -14.12
C SER A 274 -0.09 13.48 -13.40
N ALA A 275 -0.11 13.56 -12.05
CA ALA A 275 -1.27 13.21 -11.24
C ALA A 275 -2.48 14.14 -11.52
N THR A 276 -2.22 15.43 -11.80
CA THR A 276 -3.25 16.47 -11.93
C THR A 276 -3.57 16.86 -13.38
N SER A 277 -2.97 16.16 -14.34
CA SER A 277 -3.17 16.39 -15.79
C SER A 277 -4.65 16.40 -16.19
N PRO A 278 -5.06 17.18 -17.22
CA PRO A 278 -6.38 17.12 -17.82
C PRO A 278 -6.77 15.73 -18.40
N SER A 279 -5.76 14.94 -18.82
CA SER A 279 -5.90 13.51 -19.06
C SER A 279 -5.31 12.79 -17.86
N PRO A 280 -6.11 12.58 -16.79
CA PRO A 280 -5.58 12.14 -15.51
C PRO A 280 -5.07 10.71 -15.60
N LEU A 281 -4.05 10.42 -14.79
CA LEU A 281 -3.45 9.08 -14.72
C LEU A 281 -4.48 8.02 -14.36
N TRP A 282 -5.38 8.30 -13.44
CA TRP A 282 -6.42 7.38 -12.99
C TRP A 282 -7.48 7.02 -14.06
N LEU A 283 -7.36 7.54 -15.27
CA LEU A 283 -8.11 7.10 -16.47
C LEU A 283 -7.23 6.41 -17.50
N LYS A 284 -5.98 6.09 -17.17
CA LYS A 284 -5.02 5.48 -18.08
C LYS A 284 -4.60 4.12 -17.57
N ASP A 285 -4.58 3.14 -18.46
CA ASP A 285 -3.92 1.88 -18.19
C ASP A 285 -2.44 2.12 -17.88
N VAL A 286 -1.95 1.48 -16.84
CA VAL A 286 -0.52 1.49 -16.56
C VAL A 286 0.15 0.48 -17.48
N PRO A 287 1.15 0.90 -18.24
CA PRO A 287 1.94 -0.06 -19.00
C PRO A 287 2.58 -1.08 -18.07
N SER A 288 2.52 -2.34 -18.41
CA SER A 288 3.24 -3.42 -17.72
C SER A 288 4.77 -3.21 -17.70
N ASN A 289 5.28 -2.35 -18.57
CA ASN A 289 6.69 -1.97 -18.61
C ASN A 289 6.92 -0.75 -17.70
N PHE A 290 7.66 -0.93 -16.61
CA PHE A 290 8.01 0.13 -15.65
C PHE A 290 8.65 1.36 -16.29
N PHE A 291 9.45 1.20 -17.34
CA PHE A 291 10.05 2.34 -18.06
C PHE A 291 9.01 3.15 -18.83
N ALA A 292 8.01 2.50 -19.42
CA ALA A 292 6.92 3.19 -20.09
C ALA A 292 6.04 3.97 -19.08
N ALA A 293 5.80 3.39 -17.90
CA ALA A 293 5.12 4.05 -16.80
C ALA A 293 5.87 5.32 -16.35
N LEU A 294 7.21 5.27 -16.28
CA LEU A 294 8.05 6.44 -15.98
C LEU A 294 7.87 7.56 -17.02
N GLY A 295 7.56 7.24 -18.27
CA GLY A 295 7.28 8.20 -19.34
C GLY A 295 6.13 9.16 -19.01
N PHE A 296 5.14 8.75 -18.22
CA PHE A 296 4.06 9.64 -17.76
C PHE A 296 4.58 10.81 -16.92
N VAL A 297 5.61 10.55 -16.10
CA VAL A 297 6.20 11.57 -15.23
C VAL A 297 7.20 12.43 -15.99
N THR A 298 8.11 11.81 -16.75
CA THR A 298 9.17 12.53 -17.47
C THR A 298 8.63 13.45 -18.56
N GLY A 299 7.51 13.09 -19.20
CA GLY A 299 6.82 13.91 -20.20
C GLY A 299 5.99 15.06 -19.63
N ALA A 300 5.76 15.10 -18.31
CA ALA A 300 4.92 16.11 -17.68
C ALA A 300 5.69 17.45 -17.46
N SER A 301 4.96 18.56 -17.46
CA SER A 301 5.53 19.89 -17.23
C SER A 301 5.65 20.23 -15.75
N ALA A 302 6.84 20.52 -15.26
CA ALA A 302 7.05 20.97 -13.88
C ALA A 302 6.29 22.28 -13.55
N VAL A 303 6.13 23.16 -14.53
CA VAL A 303 5.35 24.42 -14.37
C VAL A 303 3.89 24.11 -14.06
N LEU A 304 3.28 23.13 -14.75
CA LEU A 304 1.91 22.71 -14.45
C LEU A 304 1.78 22.10 -13.05
N GLY A 305 2.79 21.39 -12.57
CA GLY A 305 2.83 20.89 -11.18
C GLY A 305 2.85 22.04 -10.16
N ALA A 306 3.66 23.06 -10.39
CA ALA A 306 3.69 24.26 -9.54
C ALA A 306 2.34 25.02 -9.58
N VAL A 307 1.75 25.17 -10.77
CA VAL A 307 0.43 25.79 -10.95
C VAL A 307 -0.66 24.99 -10.22
N ALA A 308 -0.64 23.66 -10.29
CA ALA A 308 -1.59 22.82 -9.57
C ALA A 308 -1.48 23.02 -8.04
N LEU A 309 -0.27 23.03 -7.48
CA LEU A 309 -0.07 23.30 -6.05
C LEU A 309 -0.53 24.71 -5.67
N GLY A 310 -0.21 25.72 -6.48
CA GLY A 310 -0.68 27.10 -6.29
C GLY A 310 -2.22 27.18 -6.34
N GLY A 311 -2.84 26.41 -7.23
CA GLY A 311 -4.29 26.26 -7.32
C GLY A 311 -4.92 25.71 -6.04
N LEU A 312 -4.32 24.66 -5.44
CA LEU A 312 -4.79 24.15 -4.14
C LEU A 312 -4.67 25.19 -3.03
N VAL A 313 -3.56 25.94 -2.97
CA VAL A 313 -3.40 27.05 -2.02
C VAL A 313 -4.50 28.08 -2.21
N ALA A 314 -4.79 28.47 -3.45
CA ALA A 314 -5.87 29.40 -3.77
C ALA A 314 -7.25 28.85 -3.38
N VAL A 315 -7.51 27.54 -3.57
CA VAL A 315 -8.75 26.89 -3.12
C VAL A 315 -8.87 26.93 -1.59
N VAL A 316 -7.80 26.61 -0.85
CA VAL A 316 -7.79 26.68 0.62
C VAL A 316 -8.14 28.10 1.08
N ALA A 317 -7.42 29.11 0.56
CA ALA A 317 -7.63 30.51 0.94
C ALA A 317 -9.05 31.00 0.57
N GLY A 318 -9.50 30.72 -0.65
CA GLY A 318 -10.83 31.10 -1.13
C GLY A 318 -11.97 30.40 -0.37
N ALA A 319 -11.78 29.12 -0.02
CA ALA A 319 -12.76 28.37 0.77
C ALA A 319 -12.85 28.88 2.21
N LEU A 320 -11.70 29.21 2.85
CA LEU A 320 -11.66 29.83 4.19
C LEU A 320 -12.35 31.20 4.17
N TRP A 321 -12.01 32.02 3.18
CA TRP A 321 -12.62 33.36 3.04
C TRP A 321 -14.14 33.32 2.89
N ARG A 322 -14.65 32.30 2.15
CA ARG A 322 -16.09 32.10 1.94
C ARG A 322 -16.78 31.29 3.03
N GLY A 323 -16.07 30.86 4.06
CA GLY A 323 -16.61 30.03 5.14
C GLY A 323 -16.85 28.56 4.81
N HIS A 324 -16.34 28.06 3.68
CA HIS A 324 -16.46 26.66 3.26
C HIS A 324 -15.42 25.76 3.95
N ARG A 325 -15.49 25.64 5.28
CA ARG A 325 -14.49 24.94 6.12
C ARG A 325 -14.21 23.50 5.70
N GLN A 326 -15.25 22.77 5.27
CA GLN A 326 -15.10 21.36 4.82
C GLN A 326 -14.27 21.26 3.54
N LEU A 327 -14.51 22.14 2.56
CA LEU A 327 -13.72 22.22 1.34
C LEU A 327 -12.28 22.68 1.64
N ALA A 328 -12.12 23.67 2.52
CA ALA A 328 -10.80 24.13 2.94
C ALA A 328 -9.99 23.00 3.59
N ALA A 329 -10.62 22.19 4.46
CA ALA A 329 -9.99 21.03 5.08
C ALA A 329 -9.59 19.98 4.03
N LEU A 330 -10.46 19.65 3.05
CA LEU A 330 -10.13 18.69 1.99
C LEU A 330 -8.99 19.20 1.13
N ALA A 331 -9.05 20.44 0.65
CA ALA A 331 -7.99 21.03 -0.17
C ALA A 331 -6.65 21.12 0.59
N LEU A 332 -6.68 21.39 1.90
CA LEU A 332 -5.47 21.40 2.73
C LEU A 332 -4.88 20.00 2.91
N MET A 333 -5.71 18.97 3.16
CA MET A 333 -5.21 17.58 3.24
C MET A 333 -4.65 17.11 1.88
N THR A 334 -5.30 17.50 0.78
CA THR A 334 -4.78 17.25 -0.59
C THR A 334 -3.43 17.94 -0.80
N LEU A 335 -3.29 19.18 -0.38
CA LEU A 335 -2.04 19.94 -0.48
C LEU A 335 -0.93 19.29 0.35
N VAL A 336 -1.21 18.90 1.59
CA VAL A 336 -0.24 18.22 2.48
C VAL A 336 0.20 16.90 1.87
N CYS A 337 -0.72 16.08 1.39
CA CYS A 337 -0.40 14.82 0.72
C CYS A 337 0.46 15.06 -0.53
N SER A 338 0.07 16.02 -1.38
CA SER A 338 0.81 16.37 -2.61
C SER A 338 2.22 16.88 -2.31
N LEU A 339 2.38 17.74 -1.30
CA LEU A 339 3.70 18.24 -0.89
C LEU A 339 4.57 17.10 -0.32
N ALA A 340 3.99 16.20 0.46
CA ALA A 340 4.71 15.04 0.98
C ALA A 340 5.20 14.12 -0.15
N VAL A 341 4.34 13.83 -1.13
CA VAL A 341 4.71 13.06 -2.33
C VAL A 341 5.77 13.80 -3.15
N LEU A 342 5.61 15.11 -3.38
CA LEU A 342 6.62 15.93 -4.06
C LEU A 342 7.98 15.83 -3.37
N VAL A 343 8.04 15.98 -2.05
CA VAL A 343 9.29 15.87 -1.28
C VAL A 343 9.88 14.47 -1.43
N THR A 344 9.07 13.42 -1.29
CA THR A 344 9.55 12.03 -1.44
C THR A 344 10.21 11.79 -2.80
N PHE A 345 9.58 12.21 -3.91
CA PHE A 345 10.17 12.06 -5.23
C PHE A 345 11.34 13.03 -5.50
N THR A 346 11.35 14.19 -4.84
CA THR A 346 12.48 15.15 -4.94
C THR A 346 13.77 14.58 -4.37
N VAL A 347 13.70 13.90 -3.22
CA VAL A 347 14.87 13.34 -2.53
C VAL A 347 15.20 11.92 -2.98
N TYR A 348 14.40 11.33 -3.84
CA TYR A 348 14.58 9.95 -4.31
C TYR A 348 15.92 9.79 -5.05
N PRO A 349 16.73 8.75 -4.75
CA PRO A 349 18.02 8.55 -5.37
C PRO A 349 17.91 8.22 -6.87
N GLN A 350 18.66 8.92 -7.71
CA GLN A 350 18.65 8.73 -9.17
C GLN A 350 19.09 7.30 -9.56
N LYS A 351 19.98 6.68 -8.80
CA LYS A 351 20.44 5.30 -9.05
C LYS A 351 19.32 4.26 -8.99
N ASN A 352 18.24 4.56 -8.27
CA ASN A 352 17.08 3.67 -8.10
C ASN A 352 15.93 4.04 -9.06
N LEU A 353 16.21 4.77 -10.14
CA LEU A 353 15.21 5.27 -11.08
C LEU A 353 14.33 4.14 -11.66
N PHE A 354 14.90 2.95 -11.87
CA PHE A 354 14.16 1.80 -12.38
C PHE A 354 13.01 1.34 -11.45
N ASN A 355 13.15 1.54 -10.13
CA ASN A 355 12.12 1.19 -9.16
C ASN A 355 10.93 2.16 -9.19
N LEU A 356 11.03 3.32 -9.84
CA LEU A 356 9.95 4.29 -9.89
C LEU A 356 8.74 3.80 -10.67
N GLY A 357 8.91 2.85 -11.59
CA GLY A 357 7.82 2.33 -12.40
C GLY A 357 6.64 1.84 -11.56
N TYR A 358 6.89 1.05 -10.54
CA TYR A 358 5.85 0.57 -9.63
C TYR A 358 5.47 1.59 -8.54
N LEU A 359 6.37 2.51 -8.19
CA LEU A 359 6.11 3.51 -7.14
C LEU A 359 5.17 4.62 -7.59
N ILE A 360 5.02 4.85 -8.90
CA ILE A 360 4.14 5.92 -9.40
C ILE A 360 2.65 5.67 -9.10
N VAL A 361 2.27 4.46 -8.68
CA VAL A 361 0.89 4.11 -8.30
C VAL A 361 0.30 5.06 -7.25
N ILE A 362 1.10 5.61 -6.35
CA ILE A 362 0.64 6.62 -5.38
C ILE A 362 0.03 7.85 -6.05
N LEU A 363 0.45 8.17 -7.29
CA LEU A 363 -0.03 9.32 -8.05
C LEU A 363 -1.49 9.15 -8.49
N TRP A 364 -2.00 7.91 -8.61
CA TRP A 364 -3.43 7.65 -8.86
C TRP A 364 -4.28 8.15 -7.71
N VAL A 365 -3.90 7.81 -6.48
CA VAL A 365 -4.60 8.25 -5.27
C VAL A 365 -4.55 9.77 -5.14
N VAL A 366 -3.38 10.38 -5.36
CA VAL A 366 -3.22 11.85 -5.34
C VAL A 366 -4.06 12.51 -6.42
N GLY A 367 -4.08 11.94 -7.63
CA GLY A 367 -4.87 12.43 -8.76
C GLY A 367 -6.38 12.42 -8.47
N ILE A 368 -6.92 11.29 -8.01
CA ILE A 368 -8.35 11.16 -7.65
C ILE A 368 -8.72 12.18 -6.56
N LEU A 369 -7.85 12.34 -5.55
CA LEU A 369 -8.07 13.31 -4.49
C LEU A 369 -8.11 14.75 -5.02
N TRP A 370 -7.18 15.11 -5.89
CA TRP A 370 -7.12 16.43 -6.51
C TRP A 370 -8.36 16.72 -7.36
N TRP A 371 -8.77 15.76 -8.18
CA TRP A 371 -9.98 15.89 -9.01
C TRP A 371 -11.26 15.91 -8.17
N THR A 372 -11.28 15.29 -7.01
CA THR A 372 -12.38 15.39 -6.04
C THR A 372 -12.51 16.83 -5.53
N VAL A 373 -11.39 17.50 -5.20
CA VAL A 373 -11.39 18.93 -4.82
C VAL A 373 -11.88 19.79 -5.97
N ALA A 374 -11.37 19.57 -7.19
CA ALA A 374 -11.75 20.32 -8.38
C ALA A 374 -13.27 20.18 -8.69
N ALA A 375 -13.78 18.94 -8.65
CA ALA A 375 -15.21 18.67 -8.85
C ALA A 375 -16.08 19.37 -7.79
N TRP A 376 -15.64 19.42 -6.53
CA TRP A 376 -16.36 20.14 -5.48
C TRP A 376 -16.38 21.66 -5.76
N VAL A 377 -15.26 22.24 -6.15
CA VAL A 377 -15.18 23.68 -6.52
C VAL A 377 -16.11 23.99 -7.70
N VAL A 378 -16.07 23.18 -8.75
CA VAL A 378 -16.94 23.32 -9.92
C VAL A 378 -18.42 23.21 -9.52
N GLY A 379 -18.77 22.22 -8.69
CA GLY A 379 -20.14 22.05 -8.18
C GLY A 379 -20.65 23.28 -7.43
N LEU A 380 -19.82 23.91 -6.59
CA LEU A 380 -20.15 25.15 -5.90
C LEU A 380 -20.33 26.32 -6.88
N ALA A 381 -19.46 26.44 -7.89
CA ALA A 381 -19.56 27.49 -8.90
C ALA A 381 -20.84 27.35 -9.73
N VAL A 382 -21.13 26.14 -10.22
CA VAL A 382 -22.36 25.84 -10.97
C VAL A 382 -23.62 26.17 -10.15
N THR A 383 -23.63 25.74 -8.87
CA THR A 383 -24.75 26.02 -7.96
C THR A 383 -24.93 27.53 -7.76
N ALA A 384 -23.83 28.28 -7.62
CA ALA A 384 -23.91 29.75 -7.48
C ALA A 384 -24.46 30.43 -8.74
N VAL A 385 -24.05 29.97 -9.94
CA VAL A 385 -24.56 30.50 -11.21
C VAL A 385 -26.05 30.19 -11.38
N LEU A 386 -26.46 28.96 -11.11
CA LEU A 386 -27.87 28.54 -11.21
C LEU A 386 -28.75 29.35 -10.26
N ARG A 387 -28.32 29.58 -9.01
CA ARG A 387 -29.04 30.41 -8.03
C ARG A 387 -29.21 31.85 -8.49
N ARG A 388 -28.25 32.42 -9.23
CA ARG A 388 -28.34 33.78 -9.77
C ARG A 388 -29.31 33.90 -10.94
N ARG A 389 -29.52 32.82 -11.67
CA ARG A 389 -30.38 32.81 -12.88
C ARG A 389 -31.83 32.36 -12.60
N SER A 390 -32.08 31.62 -11.54
CA SER A 390 -33.41 31.13 -11.21
C SER A 390 -34.14 32.12 -10.31
N THR A 391 -35.28 32.63 -10.82
CA THR A 391 -36.29 33.37 -10.02
C THR A 391 -37.19 32.40 -9.23
N VAL A 392 -37.00 31.12 -9.36
CA VAL A 392 -37.78 30.05 -8.73
C VAL A 392 -37.09 29.53 -7.49
N ASP A 393 -37.82 29.36 -6.40
CA ASP A 393 -37.34 28.79 -5.15
C ASP A 393 -36.67 27.42 -5.40
N VAL A 394 -35.33 27.38 -5.19
CA VAL A 394 -34.43 26.27 -5.54
C VAL A 394 -34.44 25.05 -4.58
N PRO A 395 -35.29 24.91 -3.54
CA PRO A 395 -35.23 23.78 -2.61
C PRO A 395 -35.44 22.39 -3.26
N THR A 396 -36.25 22.32 -4.32
CA THR A 396 -36.56 21.05 -4.97
C THR A 396 -35.51 20.63 -5.99
N TRP A 397 -34.96 21.57 -6.74
CA TRP A 397 -33.90 21.32 -7.74
C TRP A 397 -32.57 20.88 -7.17
N SER A 398 -32.17 21.44 -6.01
CA SER A 398 -30.93 21.01 -5.35
C SER A 398 -30.99 19.56 -4.84
N ARG A 399 -32.17 19.08 -4.47
CA ARG A 399 -32.40 17.68 -4.09
C ARG A 399 -32.35 16.76 -5.32
N GLN A 400 -33.00 17.12 -6.43
CA GLN A 400 -32.99 16.33 -7.66
C GLN A 400 -31.61 16.30 -8.33
N ALA A 401 -30.87 17.42 -8.32
CA ALA A 401 -29.50 17.47 -8.81
C ALA A 401 -28.56 16.63 -7.95
N ALA A 402 -28.71 16.61 -6.63
CA ALA A 402 -27.97 15.73 -5.74
C ALA A 402 -28.31 14.26 -5.96
N TRP A 403 -29.58 13.95 -6.27
CA TRP A 403 -30.01 12.60 -6.67
C TRP A 403 -29.41 12.18 -8.01
N GLY A 404 -29.47 13.06 -9.02
CA GLY A 404 -28.89 12.81 -10.35
C GLY A 404 -27.38 12.61 -10.28
N ALA A 405 -26.66 13.42 -9.50
CA ALA A 405 -25.22 13.27 -9.29
C ALA A 405 -24.88 11.99 -8.52
N GLY A 406 -25.68 11.61 -7.52
CA GLY A 406 -25.50 10.38 -6.76
C GLY A 406 -25.73 9.12 -7.60
N LEU A 407 -26.84 9.09 -8.34
CA LEU A 407 -27.15 7.97 -9.26
C LEU A 407 -26.16 7.91 -10.43
N GLY A 408 -25.76 9.06 -10.98
CA GLY A 408 -24.72 9.15 -12.01
C GLY A 408 -23.37 8.65 -11.50
N GLY A 409 -22.96 9.03 -10.28
CA GLY A 409 -21.75 8.52 -9.64
C GLY A 409 -21.78 7.01 -9.42
N ILE A 410 -22.92 6.47 -8.94
CA ILE A 410 -23.10 5.02 -8.77
C ILE A 410 -23.08 4.31 -10.13
N ALA A 411 -23.72 4.87 -11.15
CA ALA A 411 -23.70 4.30 -12.49
C ALA A 411 -22.29 4.27 -13.09
N VAL A 412 -21.50 5.34 -12.90
CA VAL A 412 -20.09 5.40 -13.32
C VAL A 412 -19.27 4.34 -12.57
N VAL A 413 -19.41 4.25 -11.25
CA VAL A 413 -18.71 3.23 -10.44
C VAL A 413 -19.13 1.81 -10.87
N ALA A 414 -20.42 1.58 -11.13
CA ALA A 414 -20.90 0.28 -11.60
C ALA A 414 -20.39 -0.06 -13.01
N VAL A 415 -20.32 0.92 -13.93
CA VAL A 415 -19.77 0.72 -15.28
C VAL A 415 -18.27 0.45 -15.22
N VAL A 416 -17.51 1.21 -14.40
CA VAL A 416 -16.07 0.98 -14.20
C VAL A 416 -15.84 -0.38 -13.54
N ALA A 417 -16.64 -0.76 -12.54
CA ALA A 417 -16.55 -2.07 -11.91
C ALA A 417 -16.84 -3.21 -12.91
N LEU A 418 -17.87 -3.04 -13.75
CA LEU A 418 -18.23 -4.04 -14.77
C LEU A 418 -17.15 -4.13 -15.85
N ALA A 419 -16.65 -2.98 -16.33
CA ALA A 419 -15.53 -2.92 -17.28
C ALA A 419 -14.26 -3.53 -16.69
N GLY A 420 -14.00 -3.27 -15.39
CA GLY A 420 -12.90 -3.87 -14.67
C GLY A 420 -13.01 -5.38 -14.55
N VAL A 421 -14.16 -5.92 -14.15
CA VAL A 421 -14.39 -7.37 -14.08
C VAL A 421 -14.24 -8.02 -15.46
N THR A 422 -14.68 -7.38 -16.53
CA THR A 422 -14.50 -7.89 -17.90
C THR A 422 -13.04 -7.82 -18.35
N SER A 423 -12.31 -6.75 -18.03
CA SER A 423 -10.88 -6.62 -18.29
C SER A 423 -10.07 -7.67 -17.50
N LEU A 424 -10.44 -7.92 -16.24
CA LEU A 424 -9.83 -8.93 -15.40
C LEU A 424 -10.07 -10.36 -15.90
N ALA A 425 -11.26 -10.64 -16.42
CA ALA A 425 -11.59 -11.94 -17.00
C ALA A 425 -10.82 -12.21 -18.31
N SER A 426 -10.43 -11.14 -19.03
CA SER A 426 -9.62 -11.19 -20.25
C SER A 426 -8.13 -10.94 -20.02
N PHE A 427 -7.72 -10.65 -18.76
CA PHE A 427 -6.34 -10.36 -18.45
C PHE A 427 -5.46 -11.60 -18.64
N VAL A 428 -4.59 -11.53 -19.62
CA VAL A 428 -3.48 -12.45 -19.79
C VAL A 428 -2.26 -11.75 -19.20
N PRO A 429 -1.60 -12.33 -18.19
CA PRO A 429 -0.38 -11.75 -17.62
C PRO A 429 0.62 -11.43 -18.72
N SER A 430 1.24 -10.25 -18.69
CA SER A 430 2.26 -9.91 -19.67
C SER A 430 3.50 -10.75 -19.39
N GLU A 431 4.04 -11.40 -20.41
CA GLU A 431 5.21 -12.28 -20.34
C GLU A 431 6.49 -11.61 -19.75
N SER A 432 6.51 -10.30 -19.55
CA SER A 432 7.75 -9.57 -19.21
C SER A 432 8.01 -9.34 -17.72
N THR A 433 6.97 -9.37 -16.87
CA THR A 433 7.13 -9.20 -15.42
C THR A 433 6.62 -10.40 -14.63
N VAL A 434 5.61 -11.07 -15.15
CA VAL A 434 4.96 -12.23 -14.54
C VAL A 434 5.67 -13.53 -14.91
N GLY A 435 6.43 -13.57 -16.01
CA GLY A 435 7.10 -14.78 -16.46
C GLY A 435 8.13 -15.32 -15.47
N ALA A 436 8.84 -14.46 -14.75
CA ALA A 436 9.76 -14.87 -13.70
C ALA A 436 8.99 -15.38 -12.47
N ASP A 437 7.94 -14.66 -12.06
CA ASP A 437 7.11 -15.02 -10.92
C ASP A 437 6.31 -16.32 -11.18
N GLU A 438 5.71 -16.49 -12.36
CA GLU A 438 4.99 -17.72 -12.73
C GLU A 438 5.92 -18.92 -12.78
N THR A 439 7.10 -18.75 -13.36
CA THR A 439 8.11 -19.83 -13.39
C THR A 439 8.57 -20.15 -11.97
N GLY A 440 8.83 -19.14 -11.14
CA GLY A 440 9.17 -19.31 -9.74
C GLY A 440 8.08 -20.01 -8.95
N MET A 441 6.83 -19.59 -9.10
CA MET A 441 5.66 -20.20 -8.45
C MET A 441 5.51 -21.69 -8.82
N ALA A 442 5.61 -22.02 -10.11
CA ALA A 442 5.47 -23.40 -10.58
C ALA A 442 6.59 -24.30 -10.06
N LEU A 443 7.80 -23.75 -9.89
CA LEU A 443 8.97 -24.51 -9.47
C LEU A 443 9.04 -24.71 -7.95
N VAL A 444 8.56 -23.78 -7.14
CA VAL A 444 8.64 -23.86 -5.67
C VAL A 444 8.10 -25.19 -5.14
N GLY A 445 6.88 -25.57 -5.53
CA GLY A 445 6.26 -26.82 -5.10
C GLY A 445 7.03 -28.05 -5.55
N THR A 446 7.49 -28.06 -6.81
CA THR A 446 8.26 -29.17 -7.38
C THR A 446 9.60 -29.35 -6.67
N LEU A 447 10.32 -28.25 -6.42
CA LEU A 447 11.62 -28.29 -5.78
C LEU A 447 11.50 -28.66 -4.29
N ALA A 448 10.50 -28.14 -3.58
CA ALA A 448 10.22 -28.53 -2.21
C ALA A 448 10.02 -30.05 -2.09
N THR A 449 9.14 -30.62 -2.92
CA THR A 449 8.90 -32.07 -2.97
C THR A 449 10.18 -32.86 -3.29
N GLN A 450 11.03 -32.40 -4.23
CA GLN A 450 12.30 -33.06 -4.53
C GLN A 450 13.29 -33.01 -3.35
N ILE A 451 13.31 -31.92 -2.59
CA ILE A 451 14.15 -31.79 -1.39
C ILE A 451 13.66 -32.76 -0.31
N GLU A 452 12.35 -32.78 -0.07
CA GLU A 452 11.72 -33.70 0.90
C GLU A 452 12.04 -35.17 0.60
N HIS A 453 11.91 -35.58 -0.65
CA HIS A 453 12.26 -36.95 -1.07
C HIS A 453 13.74 -37.30 -0.87
N ARG A 454 14.64 -36.32 -0.92
CA ARG A 454 16.08 -36.51 -0.74
C ARG A 454 16.56 -36.34 0.70
N THR A 455 15.67 -36.02 1.63
CA THR A 455 15.92 -35.81 3.05
C THR A 455 15.10 -36.76 3.92
N PRO A 456 15.49 -38.02 4.04
CA PRO A 456 14.68 -39.07 4.68
C PRO A 456 14.47 -38.87 6.19
N GLU A 457 15.21 -37.96 6.81
CA GLU A 457 15.10 -37.65 8.24
C GLU A 457 13.90 -36.75 8.56
N GLY A 458 13.12 -36.29 7.58
CA GLY A 458 12.00 -35.39 7.73
C GLY A 458 12.43 -33.93 7.97
N PRO A 459 11.54 -33.08 8.49
CA PRO A 459 11.80 -31.67 8.69
C PRO A 459 12.97 -31.40 9.62
N VAL A 460 14.05 -30.83 9.08
CA VAL A 460 15.30 -30.48 9.80
C VAL A 460 15.80 -29.11 9.33
N ALA A 461 16.83 -28.61 9.99
CA ALA A 461 17.49 -27.39 9.55
C ALA A 461 18.28 -27.66 8.26
N LEU A 462 18.07 -26.82 7.24
CA LEU A 462 18.78 -26.89 5.96
C LEU A 462 19.24 -25.51 5.51
N GLU A 463 20.27 -25.49 4.66
CA GLU A 463 20.81 -24.27 4.07
C GLU A 463 20.62 -24.32 2.56
N LEU A 464 19.94 -23.31 2.03
CA LEU A 464 19.67 -23.16 0.61
C LEU A 464 20.73 -22.28 -0.03
N SER A 465 21.39 -22.76 -1.05
CA SER A 465 22.33 -22.02 -1.89
C SER A 465 21.87 -22.04 -3.33
N VAL A 466 21.55 -20.88 -3.88
CA VAL A 466 21.16 -20.73 -5.28
C VAL A 466 22.32 -20.12 -6.06
N ARG A 467 22.82 -20.83 -7.05
CA ARG A 467 23.89 -20.41 -7.97
C ARG A 467 23.28 -20.00 -9.30
N THR A 468 23.47 -18.75 -9.69
CA THR A 468 23.04 -18.23 -10.99
C THR A 468 23.76 -16.94 -11.28
N GLN A 469 23.80 -16.55 -12.56
CA GLN A 469 24.26 -15.22 -12.99
C GLN A 469 23.12 -14.19 -12.91
N ASP A 470 21.86 -14.64 -12.85
CA ASP A 470 20.70 -13.80 -12.70
C ASP A 470 20.43 -13.55 -11.20
N VAL A 471 20.38 -12.28 -10.81
CA VAL A 471 20.16 -11.86 -9.41
C VAL A 471 18.71 -12.06 -8.98
N PHE A 472 17.77 -12.07 -9.91
CA PHE A 472 16.33 -12.19 -9.60
C PHE A 472 15.95 -13.62 -9.23
N VAL A 473 16.47 -14.63 -9.91
CA VAL A 473 16.17 -16.05 -9.61
C VAL A 473 16.46 -16.45 -8.16
N PRO A 474 17.63 -16.13 -7.55
CA PRO A 474 17.83 -16.38 -6.11
C PRO A 474 16.88 -15.59 -5.23
N PHE A 475 16.54 -14.38 -5.61
CA PHE A 475 15.64 -13.52 -4.85
C PHE A 475 14.21 -14.09 -4.83
N GLU A 476 13.66 -14.43 -5.97
CA GLU A 476 12.28 -14.91 -6.10
C GLU A 476 12.14 -16.38 -5.68
N LEU A 477 12.87 -17.25 -6.34
CA LEU A 477 12.79 -18.70 -6.11
C LEU A 477 13.35 -19.11 -4.75
N GLY A 478 14.50 -18.53 -4.35
CA GLY A 478 15.14 -18.88 -3.08
C GLY A 478 14.28 -18.52 -1.87
N GLN A 479 13.61 -17.38 -1.89
CA GLN A 479 12.71 -16.95 -0.81
C GLN A 479 11.41 -17.77 -0.84
N GLY A 480 10.81 -17.98 -2.01
CA GLY A 480 9.59 -18.79 -2.15
C GLY A 480 9.81 -20.21 -1.66
N LEU A 481 10.95 -20.83 -2.00
CA LEU A 481 11.31 -22.17 -1.53
C LEU A 481 11.57 -22.20 -0.02
N ALA A 482 12.25 -21.19 0.54
CA ALA A 482 12.45 -21.08 1.99
C ALA A 482 11.12 -20.95 2.73
N TRP A 483 10.22 -20.09 2.26
CA TRP A 483 8.88 -19.95 2.81
C TRP A 483 8.09 -21.25 2.77
N ARG A 484 8.07 -21.92 1.63
CA ARG A 484 7.35 -23.19 1.46
C ARG A 484 7.86 -24.26 2.42
N LEU A 485 9.17 -24.41 2.53
CA LEU A 485 9.80 -25.37 3.44
C LEU A 485 9.55 -25.03 4.91
N GLU A 486 9.55 -23.74 5.28
CA GLU A 486 9.22 -23.31 6.65
C GLU A 486 7.76 -23.62 6.99
N ALA A 487 6.84 -23.42 6.06
CA ALA A 487 5.43 -23.79 6.20
C ALA A 487 5.24 -25.30 6.41
N ASP A 488 6.09 -26.14 5.80
CA ASP A 488 6.11 -27.60 5.96
C ASP A 488 6.92 -28.07 7.19
N GLY A 489 7.33 -27.14 8.06
CA GLY A 489 8.00 -27.41 9.35
C GLY A 489 9.51 -27.51 9.30
N TRP A 490 10.13 -27.22 8.15
CA TRP A 490 11.59 -27.16 8.01
C TRP A 490 12.14 -25.85 8.64
N SER A 491 13.44 -25.81 8.87
CA SER A 491 14.13 -24.58 9.30
C SER A 491 15.15 -24.16 8.24
N PRO A 492 14.70 -23.54 7.13
CA PRO A 492 15.58 -23.15 6.04
C PRO A 492 16.42 -21.93 6.42
N GLY A 493 17.70 -21.93 6.03
CA GLY A 493 18.59 -20.80 6.01
C GLY A 493 18.96 -20.46 4.56
N LEU A 494 19.10 -19.18 4.24
CA LEU A 494 19.52 -18.71 2.92
C LEU A 494 20.99 -18.29 2.94
N TYR A 495 21.75 -18.74 1.93
CA TYR A 495 23.17 -18.43 1.77
C TYR A 495 23.43 -17.48 0.60
N GLY A 496 24.46 -16.62 0.72
CA GLY A 496 24.89 -15.72 -0.34
C GLY A 496 24.17 -14.39 -0.40
N VAL A 497 23.97 -13.85 -1.61
CA VAL A 497 23.40 -12.53 -1.88
C VAL A 497 21.99 -12.41 -1.31
N VAL A 498 21.19 -13.46 -1.41
CA VAL A 498 19.80 -13.49 -0.91
C VAL A 498 19.73 -13.20 0.59
N ARG A 499 20.69 -13.68 1.39
CA ARG A 499 20.77 -13.38 2.81
C ARG A 499 20.84 -11.89 3.11
N THR A 500 21.53 -11.14 2.27
CA THR A 500 21.67 -9.68 2.44
C THR A 500 20.35 -8.95 2.20
N PHE A 501 19.56 -9.41 1.23
CA PHE A 501 18.30 -8.79 0.86
C PHE A 501 17.13 -9.17 1.77
N THR A 502 17.12 -10.38 2.33
CA THR A 502 15.99 -10.85 3.13
C THR A 502 16.10 -10.50 4.60
N GLY A 503 17.29 -10.16 5.08
CA GLY A 503 17.55 -10.03 6.52
C GLY A 503 17.39 -11.35 7.29
N LEU A 504 17.17 -12.46 6.58
CA LEU A 504 17.05 -13.79 7.19
C LEU A 504 18.40 -14.21 7.73
N VAL A 505 18.48 -14.33 9.04
CA VAL A 505 19.64 -14.90 9.72
C VAL A 505 19.61 -16.41 9.45
N PRO A 506 20.77 -17.07 9.19
CA PRO A 506 20.85 -18.52 9.19
C PRO A 506 20.19 -19.05 10.46
N SER A 507 19.45 -20.16 10.34
CA SER A 507 18.89 -20.78 11.55
C SER A 507 20.02 -20.88 12.60
N SER A 508 19.73 -20.54 13.85
CA SER A 508 20.70 -20.67 14.96
C SER A 508 21.17 -22.12 15.17
N ARG A 509 20.61 -23.04 14.41
CA ARG A 509 20.96 -24.47 14.38
C ARG A 509 21.90 -24.73 13.21
N SER A 510 22.93 -25.53 13.45
CA SER A 510 23.79 -26.02 12.38
C SER A 510 22.92 -26.77 11.36
N PRO A 511 23.01 -26.44 10.05
CA PRO A 511 22.19 -27.11 9.05
C PRO A 511 22.53 -28.60 9.01
N ALA A 512 21.51 -29.45 8.93
CA ALA A 512 21.67 -30.87 8.71
C ALA A 512 21.97 -31.20 7.25
N TYR A 513 21.43 -30.39 6.33
CA TYR A 513 21.61 -30.52 4.89
C TYR A 513 21.99 -29.21 4.22
N LEU A 514 22.83 -29.32 3.19
CA LEU A 514 23.13 -28.25 2.25
C LEU A 514 22.40 -28.58 0.92
N VAL A 515 21.53 -27.69 0.52
CA VAL A 515 20.77 -27.77 -0.73
C VAL A 515 21.38 -26.79 -1.72
N THR A 516 21.77 -27.26 -2.89
CA THR A 516 22.32 -26.42 -3.95
C THR A 516 21.41 -26.45 -5.17
N LEU A 517 21.00 -25.27 -5.61
CA LEU A 517 20.28 -25.03 -6.85
C LEU A 517 21.25 -24.38 -7.85
N ASP A 518 21.14 -24.72 -9.13
CA ASP A 518 21.80 -24.05 -10.25
C ASP A 518 20.70 -23.48 -11.16
N GLY A 519 20.50 -22.15 -11.05
CA GLY A 519 19.29 -21.54 -11.58
C GLY A 519 18.04 -22.19 -10.97
N GLU A 520 17.20 -22.73 -11.82
CA GLU A 520 15.91 -23.36 -11.48
C GLU A 520 16.01 -24.88 -11.22
N ARG A 521 17.20 -25.45 -11.17
CA ARG A 521 17.40 -26.90 -11.06
C ARG A 521 18.01 -27.28 -9.71
N LEU A 522 17.44 -28.30 -9.07
CA LEU A 522 18.03 -28.92 -7.88
C LEU A 522 19.24 -29.77 -8.29
N VAL A 523 20.45 -29.31 -7.95
CA VAL A 523 21.70 -30.00 -8.27
C VAL A 523 22.02 -31.01 -7.19
N SER A 524 22.02 -30.64 -5.94
CA SER A 524 22.41 -31.55 -4.87
C SER A 524 21.70 -31.24 -3.55
N VAL A 525 21.42 -32.32 -2.80
CA VAL A 525 21.07 -32.30 -1.38
C VAL A 525 22.13 -33.12 -0.66
N THR A 526 23.00 -32.50 0.10
CA THR A 526 24.11 -33.16 0.76
C THR A 526 24.03 -32.97 2.27
N ARG A 527 24.28 -34.04 3.03
CA ARG A 527 24.34 -33.97 4.49
C ARG A 527 25.50 -33.08 4.92
N ALA A 528 25.22 -32.05 5.73
CA ALA A 528 26.25 -31.16 6.20
C ALA A 528 27.15 -31.90 7.21
N ARG A 529 28.45 -31.95 6.95
CA ARG A 529 29.44 -32.45 7.91
C ARG A 529 29.94 -31.30 8.77
N CYS A 530 29.53 -31.25 10.03
CA CYS A 530 30.08 -30.30 11.00
C CYS A 530 31.42 -30.75 11.49
N ALA A 531 32.48 -29.95 11.26
CA ALA A 531 33.68 -30.03 12.04
C ALA A 531 33.41 -29.34 13.39
N ARG A 532 33.60 -30.03 14.52
CA ARG A 532 33.48 -29.46 15.86
C ARG A 532 34.54 -28.37 16.05
N LEU A 533 34.13 -27.11 15.98
CA LEU A 533 34.95 -25.97 16.42
C LEU A 533 34.33 -25.36 17.68
N PRO A 534 35.13 -24.77 18.57
CA PRO A 534 34.67 -24.25 19.88
C PRO A 534 33.67 -23.10 19.79
N VAL A 535 33.44 -22.51 18.62
CA VAL A 535 32.53 -21.38 18.41
C VAL A 535 31.82 -21.59 17.05
N GLY A 536 30.70 -22.29 17.07
CA GLY A 536 29.79 -22.42 15.91
C GLY A 536 30.28 -23.40 14.82
N CYS A 537 29.36 -24.02 14.14
CA CYS A 537 29.62 -24.92 13.00
C CYS A 537 29.99 -24.11 11.76
N ARG A 538 31.23 -24.19 11.26
CA ARG A 538 31.56 -23.71 9.90
C ARG A 538 31.43 -24.88 8.94
N VAL A 539 30.54 -24.76 7.96
CA VAL A 539 30.46 -25.68 6.84
C VAL A 539 31.74 -25.54 6.02
N LEU A 540 32.58 -26.57 6.01
CA LEU A 540 33.75 -26.62 5.15
C LEU A 540 33.28 -26.92 3.71
N LEU A 541 33.13 -25.89 2.91
CA LEU A 541 33.06 -26.04 1.46
C LEU A 541 34.43 -26.50 0.98
N ARG A 542 34.53 -27.71 0.41
CA ARG A 542 35.71 -28.05 -0.37
C ARG A 542 35.71 -27.16 -1.62
N PRO A 543 36.77 -26.41 -1.90
CA PRO A 543 36.91 -25.75 -3.17
C PRO A 543 37.21 -26.80 -4.22
N GLY A 544 36.37 -26.92 -5.20
CA GLY A 544 36.66 -27.58 -6.45
C GLY A 544 36.51 -29.13 -6.47
N SER A 545 35.42 -29.60 -6.98
CA SER A 545 35.36 -30.77 -7.88
C SER A 545 34.21 -30.55 -8.85
#